data_d1d7fb38b8f61623d718f9e134b3c307
#
_entry.id   d1d7fb38b8f61623d718f9e134b3c307
#
_cell.length_a   1.000
_cell.length_b   1.000
_cell.length_c   1.000
_cell.angle_alpha   90.00
_cell.angle_beta   90.00
_cell.angle_gamma   90.00
#
_symmetry.space_group_name_H-M   'P 1'
#
loop_
_entity.id
_entity.type
_entity.pdbx_description
1 polymer ?
#
loop_
_entity_poly.entity_id
_entity_poly.type
_entity_poly.pdbx_seq_one_letter_code
_entity_poly.pdbx_strand_id
1 'polypeptide(L)'
;MPIYQIDHETSYDYRIPVLYSNHLAHMLPRTVRRQNWISHNIEEEPNPTIQQERLDIYGNKVLAFSIEQEHTHFRFKTTGIVEVQAEEPPNPSDTMPWEQVAELLKRPTSDETLDAAMYAYASPFAKFEESVRNYALESFEPNRPIFDAAYELMTRIYTDCKYTPGATRIAAFPVYLRISRIMYSLLGFVNDKIE
;
A
#
# COMPACT_ATOMS: atom_id res chain seq x y z
N MET A 1 14.02 -20.56 -4.01
CA MET A 1 13.54 -19.17 -3.73
C MET A 1 13.51 -18.46 -5.06
N PRO A 2 12.38 -17.88 -5.47
CA PRO A 2 12.30 -17.17 -6.74
C PRO A 2 13.10 -15.86 -6.66
N ILE A 3 13.77 -15.54 -7.77
CA ILE A 3 14.48 -14.28 -7.98
C ILE A 3 13.71 -13.50 -9.03
N TYR A 4 13.41 -12.25 -8.73
CA TYR A 4 12.70 -11.33 -9.63
C TYR A 4 13.62 -10.20 -10.03
N GLN A 5 13.55 -9.84 -11.30
CA GLN A 5 14.07 -8.58 -11.80
C GLN A 5 12.93 -7.57 -11.87
N ILE A 6 13.15 -6.40 -11.31
CA ILE A 6 12.21 -5.28 -11.31
C ILE A 6 12.77 -4.18 -12.18
N ASP A 7 11.94 -3.64 -13.05
CA ASP A 7 12.20 -2.46 -13.86
C ASP A 7 10.95 -1.59 -13.81
N HIS A 8 11.06 -0.42 -13.19
CA HIS A 8 9.94 0.50 -13.03
C HIS A 8 10.35 1.90 -13.45
N GLU A 9 9.69 2.42 -14.47
CA GLU A 9 9.96 3.74 -15.02
C GLU A 9 8.69 4.61 -14.96
N THR A 10 8.89 5.86 -14.56
CA THR A 10 7.87 6.90 -14.60
C THR A 10 8.46 8.09 -15.35
N SER A 11 7.76 8.56 -16.39
CA SER A 11 8.18 9.71 -17.18
C SER A 11 7.05 10.71 -17.37
N TYR A 12 7.41 11.97 -17.44
CA TYR A 12 6.50 13.09 -17.67
C TYR A 12 7.08 14.03 -18.73
N ASP A 13 6.25 14.36 -19.72
CA ASP A 13 6.54 15.36 -20.73
C ASP A 13 5.71 16.62 -20.44
N TYR A 14 6.37 17.73 -20.22
CA TYR A 14 5.75 19.01 -19.90
C TYR A 14 5.64 19.88 -21.15
N ARG A 15 4.46 20.45 -21.37
CA ARG A 15 4.22 21.40 -22.48
C ARG A 15 4.91 22.74 -22.28
N ILE A 16 5.11 23.11 -21.04
CA ILE A 16 5.78 24.36 -20.63
C ILE A 16 6.97 23.95 -19.77
N PRO A 17 8.16 24.52 -20.00
CA PRO A 17 9.32 24.21 -19.19
C PRO A 17 9.07 24.42 -17.69
N VAL A 18 9.51 23.46 -16.90
CA VAL A 18 9.49 23.50 -15.44
C VAL A 18 10.85 24.00 -14.96
N LEU A 19 10.88 25.09 -14.21
CA LEU A 19 12.11 25.70 -13.70
C LEU A 19 12.59 25.05 -12.39
N TYR A 20 11.63 24.55 -11.61
CA TYR A 20 11.88 23.96 -10.30
C TYR A 20 10.82 22.90 -10.00
N SER A 21 11.25 21.74 -9.54
CA SER A 21 10.33 20.68 -9.12
C SER A 21 10.84 19.96 -7.87
N ASN A 22 9.89 19.59 -6.99
CA ASN A 22 10.16 18.76 -5.83
C ASN A 22 9.45 17.42 -6.00
N HIS A 23 10.14 16.35 -5.70
CA HIS A 23 9.66 15.00 -5.84
C HIS A 23 9.78 14.22 -4.53
N LEU A 24 8.85 13.29 -4.34
CA LEU A 24 8.86 12.33 -3.26
C LEU A 24 8.60 10.94 -3.86
N ALA A 25 9.64 10.13 -3.96
CA ALA A 25 9.55 8.80 -4.55
C ALA A 25 9.52 7.71 -3.48
N HIS A 26 8.47 6.87 -3.54
CA HIS A 26 8.31 5.66 -2.71
C HIS A 26 8.64 4.40 -3.54
N MET A 27 9.73 4.44 -4.28
CA MET A 27 10.13 3.40 -5.24
C MET A 27 11.40 2.66 -4.80
N LEU A 28 11.85 2.94 -3.58
CA LEU A 28 12.98 2.25 -2.98
C LEU A 28 12.55 0.94 -2.34
N PRO A 29 13.39 -0.11 -2.44
CA PRO A 29 13.07 -1.39 -1.85
C PRO A 29 13.00 -1.33 -0.32
N ARG A 30 11.93 -1.86 0.25
CA ARG A 30 11.80 -2.05 1.68
C ARG A 30 12.55 -3.32 2.10
N THR A 31 13.33 -3.24 3.17
CA THR A 31 13.92 -4.43 3.79
C THR A 31 12.89 -5.10 4.69
N VAL A 32 12.54 -6.33 4.37
CA VAL A 32 11.62 -7.15 5.17
C VAL A 32 12.18 -8.57 5.33
N ARG A 33 11.72 -9.30 6.35
CA ARG A 33 12.25 -10.63 6.70
C ARG A 33 12.28 -11.64 5.53
N ARG A 34 11.33 -11.52 4.59
CA ARG A 34 11.16 -12.47 3.48
C ARG A 34 11.70 -11.95 2.14
N GLN A 35 12.38 -10.83 2.14
CA GLN A 35 12.83 -10.18 0.93
C GLN A 35 14.29 -9.75 1.09
N ASN A 36 15.13 -10.27 0.21
CA ASN A 36 16.53 -9.92 0.15
C ASN A 36 16.83 -9.21 -1.17
N TRP A 37 17.23 -7.95 -1.10
CA TRP A 37 17.64 -7.18 -2.26
C TRP A 37 19.09 -7.46 -2.59
N ILE A 38 19.33 -8.09 -3.75
CA ILE A 38 20.67 -8.41 -4.26
C ILE A 38 21.30 -7.15 -4.84
N SER A 39 20.52 -6.36 -5.59
CA SER A 39 20.94 -5.07 -6.14
C SER A 39 19.75 -4.17 -6.37
N HIS A 40 19.96 -2.85 -6.30
CA HIS A 40 19.02 -1.88 -6.82
C HIS A 40 19.77 -0.66 -7.35
N ASN A 41 19.20 0.01 -8.33
CA ASN A 41 19.71 1.23 -8.93
C ASN A 41 18.58 2.23 -9.18
N ILE A 42 18.88 3.51 -9.08
CA ILE A 42 17.97 4.60 -9.35
C ILE A 42 18.62 5.51 -10.38
N GLU A 43 17.82 5.95 -11.33
CA GLU A 43 18.20 6.91 -12.37
C GLU A 43 17.15 8.01 -12.41
N GLU A 44 17.61 9.26 -12.30
CA GLU A 44 16.79 10.45 -12.45
C GLU A 44 17.29 11.29 -13.61
N GLU A 45 16.38 11.83 -14.40
CA GLU A 45 16.68 12.74 -15.51
C GLU A 45 15.66 13.87 -15.54
N PRO A 46 16.08 15.15 -15.36
CA PRO A 46 17.45 15.61 -15.06
C PRO A 46 17.97 15.14 -13.70
N ASN A 47 19.29 15.17 -13.53
CA ASN A 47 19.90 14.85 -12.23
C ASN A 47 19.41 15.81 -11.13
N PRO A 48 19.06 15.30 -9.96
CA PRO A 48 18.62 16.14 -8.86
C PRO A 48 19.75 17.02 -8.32
N THR A 49 19.40 18.25 -7.93
CA THR A 49 20.32 19.20 -7.27
C THR A 49 20.49 18.84 -5.80
N ILE A 50 19.42 18.41 -5.15
CA ILE A 50 19.38 17.98 -3.76
C ILE A 50 18.65 16.67 -3.69
N GLN A 51 19.17 15.73 -2.88
CA GLN A 51 18.59 14.42 -2.70
C GLN A 51 18.78 13.93 -1.26
N GLN A 52 17.73 13.37 -0.66
CA GLN A 52 17.75 12.84 0.69
C GLN A 52 16.88 11.59 0.81
N GLU A 53 17.46 10.51 1.31
CA GLU A 53 16.71 9.33 1.76
C GLU A 53 16.22 9.49 3.19
N ARG A 54 15.01 9.00 3.47
CA ARG A 54 14.45 8.90 4.82
C ARG A 54 13.52 7.68 4.93
N LEU A 55 13.19 7.29 6.15
CA LEU A 55 12.11 6.35 6.41
C LEU A 55 10.82 7.14 6.70
N ASP A 56 9.71 6.65 6.17
CA ASP A 56 8.38 7.11 6.58
C ASP A 56 7.93 6.39 7.86
N ILE A 57 6.78 6.77 8.38
CA ILE A 57 6.20 6.18 9.59
C ILE A 57 5.85 4.69 9.44
N TYR A 58 5.78 4.18 8.22
CA TYR A 58 5.52 2.77 7.92
C TYR A 58 6.82 1.97 7.67
N GLY A 59 7.99 2.60 7.85
CA GLY A 59 9.29 2.00 7.59
C GLY A 59 9.63 1.85 6.10
N ASN A 60 8.93 2.55 5.20
CA ASN A 60 9.29 2.57 3.80
C ASN A 60 10.42 3.58 3.57
N LYS A 61 11.34 3.22 2.71
CA LYS A 61 12.34 4.17 2.22
C LYS A 61 11.69 5.15 1.26
N VAL A 62 11.91 6.42 1.52
CA VAL A 62 11.41 7.53 0.72
C VAL A 62 12.56 8.37 0.25
N LEU A 63 12.62 8.62 -1.04
CA LEU A 63 13.59 9.52 -1.65
C LEU A 63 12.92 10.86 -1.92
N ALA A 64 13.38 11.90 -1.21
CA ALA A 64 12.99 13.28 -1.46
C ALA A 64 14.09 13.95 -2.29
N PHE A 65 13.72 14.58 -3.40
CA PHE A 65 14.70 15.28 -4.24
C PHE A 65 14.11 16.49 -4.96
N SER A 66 15.00 17.42 -5.33
CA SER A 66 14.67 18.65 -6.05
C SER A 66 15.47 18.76 -7.33
N ILE A 67 14.83 19.23 -8.39
CA ILE A 67 15.44 19.57 -9.68
C ILE A 67 15.32 21.08 -9.86
N GLU A 68 16.46 21.79 -9.93
CA GLU A 68 16.53 23.24 -10.11
C GLU A 68 16.97 23.64 -11.52
N GLN A 69 17.08 22.67 -12.40
CA GLN A 69 17.36 22.85 -13.82
C GLN A 69 16.05 22.97 -14.60
N GLU A 70 15.98 23.94 -15.53
CA GLU A 70 14.86 24.02 -16.48
C GLU A 70 14.79 22.76 -17.33
N HIS A 71 13.58 22.14 -17.39
CA HIS A 71 13.36 20.90 -18.11
C HIS A 71 11.93 20.82 -18.65
N THR A 72 11.79 20.10 -19.76
CA THR A 72 10.50 19.76 -20.38
C THR A 72 10.21 18.26 -20.30
N HIS A 73 11.19 17.49 -19.84
CA HIS A 73 11.07 16.05 -19.62
C HIS A 73 11.57 15.69 -18.25
N PHE A 74 10.90 14.80 -17.57
CA PHE A 74 11.35 14.21 -16.31
C PHE A 74 11.19 12.68 -16.40
N ARG A 75 12.24 11.95 -16.03
CA ARG A 75 12.25 10.49 -15.94
C ARG A 75 12.80 10.05 -14.60
N PHE A 76 12.10 9.14 -13.96
CA PHE A 76 12.55 8.43 -12.78
C PHE A 76 12.47 6.94 -13.03
N LYS A 77 13.59 6.25 -12.95
CA LYS A 77 13.65 4.81 -13.18
C LYS A 77 14.30 4.12 -11.99
N THR A 78 13.71 3.02 -11.52
CA THR A 78 14.33 2.11 -10.57
C THR A 78 14.44 0.72 -11.17
N THR A 79 15.59 0.11 -11.01
CA THR A 79 15.86 -1.27 -11.41
C THR A 79 16.43 -2.05 -10.24
N GLY A 80 16.15 -3.33 -10.17
CA GLY A 80 16.70 -4.14 -9.09
C GLY A 80 16.49 -5.63 -9.25
N ILE A 81 17.22 -6.38 -8.46
CA ILE A 81 17.10 -7.83 -8.35
C ILE A 81 16.75 -8.17 -6.91
N VAL A 82 15.65 -8.88 -6.72
CA VAL A 82 15.16 -9.27 -5.41
C VAL A 82 14.94 -10.78 -5.33
N GLU A 83 15.42 -11.38 -4.26
CA GLU A 83 15.11 -12.74 -3.87
C GLU A 83 13.97 -12.73 -2.86
N VAL A 84 12.93 -13.53 -3.10
CA VAL A 84 11.76 -13.61 -2.22
C VAL A 84 11.68 -15.01 -1.64
N GLN A 85 11.57 -15.09 -0.31
CA GLN A 85 11.35 -16.35 0.38
C GLN A 85 9.84 -16.64 0.44
N ALA A 86 9.45 -17.80 -0.11
CA ALA A 86 8.11 -18.29 0.09
C ALA A 86 7.94 -18.73 1.55
N GLU A 87 6.84 -18.39 2.14
CA GLU A 87 6.40 -18.89 3.44
C GLU A 87 5.04 -19.53 3.25
N GLU A 88 4.86 -20.69 3.84
CA GLU A 88 3.53 -21.29 3.87
C GLU A 88 2.61 -20.39 4.71
N PRO A 89 1.43 -20.04 4.18
CA PRO A 89 0.47 -19.27 4.94
C PRO A 89 0.08 -20.07 6.20
N PRO A 90 -0.21 -19.41 7.32
CA PRO A 90 -0.77 -20.08 8.47
C PRO A 90 -2.10 -20.75 8.09
N ASN A 91 -2.43 -21.86 8.78
CA ASN A 91 -3.75 -22.44 8.59
C ASN A 91 -4.82 -21.39 8.99
N PRO A 92 -5.74 -21.04 8.08
CA PRO A 92 -6.73 -20.00 8.35
C PRO A 92 -7.52 -20.21 9.65
N SER A 93 -7.86 -21.46 9.96
CA SER A 93 -8.64 -21.83 11.13
C SER A 93 -7.89 -21.71 12.47
N ASP A 94 -6.56 -21.57 12.44
CA ASP A 94 -5.75 -21.46 13.66
C ASP A 94 -5.63 -20.02 14.15
N THR A 95 -6.25 -19.07 13.46
CA THR A 95 -6.25 -17.67 13.87
C THR A 95 -7.45 -17.34 14.76
N MET A 96 -7.27 -16.34 15.64
CA MET A 96 -8.36 -15.94 16.54
C MET A 96 -9.55 -15.32 15.77
N PRO A 97 -10.76 -15.33 16.34
CA PRO A 97 -11.91 -14.63 15.80
C PRO A 97 -11.63 -13.15 15.56
N TRP A 98 -12.15 -12.61 14.46
CA TRP A 98 -11.89 -11.24 14.03
C TRP A 98 -12.33 -10.19 15.07
N GLU A 99 -13.40 -10.46 15.84
CA GLU A 99 -13.86 -9.58 16.90
C GLU A 99 -12.84 -9.45 18.03
N GLN A 100 -12.11 -10.53 18.34
CA GLN A 100 -11.05 -10.49 19.36
C GLN A 100 -9.85 -9.67 18.85
N VAL A 101 -9.52 -9.79 17.55
CA VAL A 101 -8.50 -8.92 16.95
C VAL A 101 -8.95 -7.46 17.04
N ALA A 102 -10.22 -7.18 16.73
CA ALA A 102 -10.79 -5.84 16.84
C ALA A 102 -10.59 -5.26 18.25
N GLU A 103 -10.89 -6.04 19.29
CA GLU A 103 -10.68 -5.60 20.68
C GLU A 103 -9.21 -5.36 21.02
N LEU A 104 -8.30 -6.21 20.54
CA LEU A 104 -6.87 -6.02 20.75
C LEU A 104 -6.36 -4.71 20.12
N LEU A 105 -6.86 -4.36 18.95
CA LEU A 105 -6.45 -3.14 18.24
C LEU A 105 -6.97 -1.84 18.89
N LYS A 106 -8.00 -1.91 19.72
CA LYS A 106 -8.45 -0.75 20.53
C LYS A 106 -7.42 -0.32 21.58
N ARG A 107 -6.67 -1.28 22.11
CA ARG A 107 -5.67 -1.05 23.16
C ARG A 107 -4.40 -1.83 22.82
N PRO A 108 -3.65 -1.37 21.82
CA PRO A 108 -2.44 -2.05 21.39
C PRO A 108 -1.43 -2.10 22.54
N THR A 109 -0.83 -3.26 22.77
CA THR A 109 0.11 -3.53 23.85
C THR A 109 1.49 -3.92 23.35
N SER A 110 1.67 -4.09 22.04
CA SER A 110 2.94 -4.38 21.39
C SER A 110 3.12 -3.53 20.12
N ASP A 111 4.34 -3.45 19.61
CA ASP A 111 4.64 -2.71 18.38
C ASP A 111 3.85 -3.27 17.20
N GLU A 112 3.68 -4.60 17.10
CA GLU A 112 2.91 -5.24 16.02
C GLU A 112 1.43 -4.86 16.08
N THR A 113 0.83 -4.81 17.27
CA THR A 113 -0.57 -4.41 17.44
C THR A 113 -0.75 -2.92 17.23
N LEU A 114 0.25 -2.10 17.58
CA LEU A 114 0.24 -0.66 17.29
C LEU A 114 0.33 -0.40 15.80
N ASP A 115 1.22 -1.06 15.08
CA ASP A 115 1.34 -0.97 13.62
C ASP A 115 0.04 -1.37 12.93
N ALA A 116 -0.57 -2.47 13.36
CA ALA A 116 -1.86 -2.90 12.82
C ALA A 116 -2.99 -1.91 13.11
N ALA A 117 -3.03 -1.34 14.33
CA ALA A 117 -4.04 -0.36 14.73
C ALA A 117 -3.98 0.92 13.89
N MET A 118 -2.80 1.33 13.40
CA MET A 118 -2.67 2.50 12.53
C MET A 118 -3.52 2.39 11.25
N TYR A 119 -3.77 1.19 10.74
CA TYR A 119 -4.61 0.97 9.56
C TYR A 119 -6.11 0.95 9.85
N ALA A 120 -6.51 0.95 11.13
CA ALA A 120 -7.92 0.98 11.53
C ALA A 120 -8.56 2.38 11.48
N TYR A 121 -7.78 3.43 11.23
CA TYR A 121 -8.27 4.79 11.20
C TYR A 121 -8.59 5.27 9.78
N ALA A 122 -9.65 6.07 9.65
CA ALA A 122 -9.98 6.74 8.40
C ALA A 122 -8.89 7.74 8.00
N SER A 123 -8.68 7.89 6.69
CA SER A 123 -7.79 8.91 6.14
C SER A 123 -8.57 9.87 5.22
N PRO A 124 -8.01 11.04 4.86
CA PRO A 124 -8.66 11.94 3.90
C PRO A 124 -9.00 11.27 2.57
N PHE A 125 -8.22 10.24 2.19
CA PHE A 125 -8.39 9.51 0.93
C PHE A 125 -9.18 8.20 1.07
N ALA A 126 -9.33 7.68 2.29
CA ALA A 126 -10.07 6.45 2.59
C ALA A 126 -11.12 6.73 3.67
N LYS A 127 -12.29 7.14 3.21
CA LYS A 127 -13.46 7.39 4.08
C LYS A 127 -14.27 6.11 4.23
N PHE A 128 -14.89 5.95 5.39
CA PHE A 128 -15.85 4.88 5.61
C PHE A 128 -17.08 5.09 4.72
N GLU A 129 -17.47 4.06 4.00
CA GLU A 129 -18.69 4.03 3.20
C GLU A 129 -19.50 2.78 3.54
N GLU A 130 -20.78 2.97 3.82
CA GLU A 130 -21.68 1.88 4.23
C GLU A 130 -21.76 0.76 3.20
N SER A 131 -21.70 1.07 1.92
CA SER A 131 -21.70 0.07 0.83
C SER A 131 -20.47 -0.84 0.88
N VAL A 132 -19.29 -0.27 1.21
CA VAL A 132 -18.04 -1.02 1.33
C VAL A 132 -18.05 -1.86 2.59
N ARG A 133 -18.56 -1.31 3.68
CA ARG A 133 -18.75 -2.02 4.95
C ARG A 133 -19.66 -3.23 4.77
N ASN A 134 -20.82 -3.04 4.16
CA ASN A 134 -21.77 -4.13 3.94
C ASN A 134 -21.21 -5.24 3.05
N TYR A 135 -20.46 -4.88 1.99
CA TYR A 135 -19.75 -5.85 1.18
C TYR A 135 -18.71 -6.65 1.98
N ALA A 136 -17.95 -6.01 2.85
CA ALA A 136 -16.97 -6.68 3.70
C ALA A 136 -17.62 -7.60 4.73
N LEU A 137 -18.72 -7.15 5.36
CA LEU A 137 -19.43 -7.90 6.39
C LEU A 137 -19.89 -9.30 5.98
N GLU A 138 -20.16 -9.51 4.70
CA GLU A 138 -20.54 -10.85 4.19
C GLU A 138 -19.43 -11.89 4.43
N SER A 139 -18.16 -11.48 4.49
CA SER A 139 -17.03 -12.36 4.80
C SER A 139 -16.70 -12.44 6.30
N PHE A 140 -17.22 -11.51 7.11
CA PHE A 140 -16.92 -11.39 8.54
C PHE A 140 -18.11 -11.86 9.38
N GLU A 141 -18.44 -13.15 9.27
CA GLU A 141 -19.45 -13.78 10.11
C GLU A 141 -19.02 -13.82 11.59
N PRO A 142 -19.96 -13.85 12.53
CA PRO A 142 -19.63 -13.91 13.96
C PRO A 142 -18.71 -15.09 14.32
N ASN A 143 -17.67 -14.81 15.11
CA ASN A 143 -16.65 -15.76 15.57
C ASN A 143 -15.80 -16.39 14.46
N ARG A 144 -15.82 -15.87 13.25
CA ARG A 144 -15.00 -16.39 12.16
C ARG A 144 -13.52 -16.04 12.40
N PRO A 145 -12.57 -16.98 12.17
CA PRO A 145 -11.14 -16.71 12.22
C PRO A 145 -10.76 -15.54 11.30
N ILE A 146 -9.94 -14.61 11.78
CA ILE A 146 -9.62 -13.38 11.06
C ILE A 146 -8.96 -13.64 9.70
N PHE A 147 -8.06 -14.62 9.64
CA PHE A 147 -7.37 -14.95 8.38
C PHE A 147 -8.34 -15.54 7.35
N ASP A 148 -9.26 -16.38 7.80
CA ASP A 148 -10.28 -17.00 6.95
C ASP A 148 -11.24 -15.95 6.35
N ALA A 149 -11.70 -15.02 7.20
CA ALA A 149 -12.54 -13.90 6.76
C ALA A 149 -11.82 -12.98 5.77
N ALA A 150 -10.56 -12.63 6.07
CA ALA A 150 -9.76 -11.78 5.21
C ALA A 150 -9.41 -12.45 3.87
N TYR A 151 -9.12 -13.75 3.87
CA TYR A 151 -8.82 -14.52 2.67
C TYR A 151 -10.04 -14.63 1.75
N GLU A 152 -11.22 -14.91 2.32
CA GLU A 152 -12.47 -14.91 1.54
C GLU A 152 -12.75 -13.54 0.93
N LEU A 153 -12.64 -12.46 1.72
CA LEU A 153 -12.86 -11.13 1.19
C LEU A 153 -11.89 -10.79 0.06
N MET A 154 -10.61 -11.14 0.19
CA MET A 154 -9.62 -10.97 -0.87
C MET A 154 -10.05 -11.73 -2.14
N THR A 155 -10.52 -12.96 -1.99
CA THR A 155 -10.99 -13.79 -3.10
C THR A 155 -12.23 -13.19 -3.77
N ARG A 156 -13.18 -12.68 -2.99
CA ARG A 156 -14.36 -11.97 -3.50
C ARG A 156 -13.98 -10.72 -4.27
N ILE A 157 -13.09 -9.89 -3.72
CA ILE A 157 -12.59 -8.69 -4.41
C ILE A 157 -11.94 -9.07 -5.75
N TYR A 158 -11.13 -10.12 -5.76
CA TYR A 158 -10.48 -10.59 -6.99
C TYR A 158 -11.49 -11.06 -8.05
N THR A 159 -12.56 -11.70 -7.61
CA THR A 159 -13.61 -12.24 -8.49
C THR A 159 -14.57 -11.16 -8.99
N ASP A 160 -15.01 -10.29 -8.09
CA ASP A 160 -16.06 -9.29 -8.36
C ASP A 160 -15.52 -8.02 -8.99
N CYS A 161 -14.23 -7.70 -8.78
CA CYS A 161 -13.61 -6.47 -9.22
C CYS A 161 -12.68 -6.71 -10.41
N LYS A 162 -13.04 -6.18 -11.58
CA LYS A 162 -12.18 -6.23 -12.74
C LYS A 162 -11.19 -5.05 -12.75
N TYR A 163 -9.90 -5.35 -12.77
CA TYR A 163 -8.88 -4.32 -13.00
C TYR A 163 -9.00 -3.77 -14.43
N THR A 164 -9.10 -2.45 -14.54
CA THR A 164 -9.16 -1.75 -15.83
C THR A 164 -8.04 -0.70 -15.89
N PRO A 165 -6.97 -0.94 -16.67
CA PRO A 165 -5.90 0.04 -16.83
C PRO A 165 -6.42 1.39 -17.31
N GLY A 166 -5.91 2.50 -16.75
CA GLY A 166 -6.29 3.85 -17.16
C GLY A 166 -7.71 4.29 -16.78
N ALA A 167 -8.47 3.49 -16.04
CA ALA A 167 -9.81 3.85 -15.57
C ALA A 167 -9.80 5.01 -14.55
N THR A 168 -8.65 5.27 -13.93
CA THR A 168 -8.48 6.37 -12.99
C THR A 168 -7.67 7.50 -13.60
N ARG A 169 -8.34 8.61 -13.88
CA ARG A 169 -7.70 9.92 -14.02
C ARG A 169 -7.75 10.61 -12.66
N ILE A 170 -6.85 11.56 -12.41
CA ILE A 170 -6.86 12.38 -11.18
C ILE A 170 -8.25 13.00 -10.91
N ALA A 171 -9.07 13.18 -11.95
CA ALA A 171 -10.45 13.63 -11.84
C ALA A 171 -11.53 12.52 -11.74
N ALA A 172 -11.15 11.24 -11.90
CA ALA A 172 -12.09 10.10 -11.88
C ALA A 172 -11.94 9.28 -10.59
N PHE A 173 -12.14 9.92 -9.50
CA PHE A 173 -11.94 9.47 -8.12
C PHE A 173 -12.74 8.22 -7.63
N PRO A 174 -13.82 7.71 -8.27
CA PRO A 174 -14.69 6.75 -7.58
C PRO A 174 -14.26 5.29 -7.60
N VAL A 175 -13.50 4.80 -8.59
CA VAL A 175 -13.32 3.35 -8.78
C VAL A 175 -12.04 2.80 -8.14
N TYR A 176 -10.94 3.51 -8.20
CA TYR A 176 -9.68 3.10 -7.56
C TYR A 176 -9.77 3.11 -6.02
N LEU A 177 -10.56 4.03 -5.50
CA LEU A 177 -10.92 4.11 -4.11
C LEU A 177 -11.77 2.92 -3.62
N ARG A 178 -12.44 2.16 -4.49
CA ARG A 178 -13.23 1.00 -4.03
C ARG A 178 -12.36 -0.13 -3.48
N ILE A 179 -11.26 -0.48 -4.12
CA ILE A 179 -10.39 -1.57 -3.65
C ILE A 179 -9.53 -1.14 -2.46
N SER A 180 -8.91 0.02 -2.49
CA SER A 180 -8.22 0.56 -1.33
C SER A 180 -9.20 0.86 -0.18
N ARG A 181 -10.41 1.36 -0.47
CA ARG A 181 -11.48 1.53 0.51
C ARG A 181 -11.96 0.23 1.12
N ILE A 182 -12.04 -0.86 0.37
CA ILE A 182 -12.40 -2.19 0.93
C ILE A 182 -11.34 -2.63 1.92
N MET A 183 -10.06 -2.49 1.61
CA MET A 183 -8.98 -2.82 2.56
C MET A 183 -8.95 -1.89 3.79
N TYR A 184 -9.16 -0.58 3.61
CA TYR A 184 -9.21 0.36 4.73
C TYR A 184 -10.52 0.27 5.53
N SER A 185 -11.65 -0.07 4.90
CA SER A 185 -12.92 -0.30 5.62
C SER A 185 -12.91 -1.58 6.43
N LEU A 186 -12.10 -2.57 6.04
CA LEU A 186 -11.87 -3.76 6.87
C LEU A 186 -11.20 -3.39 8.20
N LEU A 187 -10.23 -2.52 8.14
CA LEU A 187 -9.53 -2.02 9.32
C LEU A 187 -10.41 -1.03 10.10
N GLY A 188 -11.19 -0.21 9.41
CA GLY A 188 -12.16 0.69 10.02
C GLY A 188 -13.41 0.00 10.57
N PHE A 189 -13.81 -1.15 10.01
CA PHE A 189 -14.87 -1.99 10.57
C PHE A 189 -14.50 -2.52 11.96
N VAL A 190 -13.21 -2.73 12.18
CA VAL A 190 -12.69 -2.98 13.52
C VAL A 190 -13.00 -1.81 14.45
N ASN A 191 -13.01 -0.57 13.96
CA ASN A 191 -13.25 0.63 14.78
C ASN A 191 -14.72 0.95 15.03
N ASP A 192 -15.62 0.76 14.04
CA ASP A 192 -17.05 1.11 14.13
C ASP A 192 -17.88 0.21 15.07
N LYS A 193 -17.38 -0.97 15.41
CA LYS A 193 -17.96 -1.79 16.48
C LYS A 193 -17.41 -1.43 17.86
N ILE A 194 -16.65 -0.33 17.94
CA ILE A 194 -15.97 0.18 19.14
C ILE A 194 -16.79 1.26 19.86
N GLU A 195 -17.87 1.75 19.28
CA GLU A 195 -18.91 2.51 19.97
C GLU A 195 -20.06 1.58 20.39
#